data_889232abfd9673e37b7c282fa40e0ba4
#
_entry.id   889232abfd9673e37b7c282fa40e0ba4
#
_cell.length_a   1.000
_cell.length_b   1.000
_cell.length_c   1.000
_cell.angle_alpha   90.00
_cell.angle_beta   90.00
_cell.angle_gamma   90.00
#
_symmetry.space_group_name_H-M   'P 1'
#
loop_
_entity.id
_entity.type
_entity.pdbx_description
1 polymer ?
#
loop_
_entity_poly.entity_id
_entity_poly.type
_entity_poly.pdbx_seq_one_letter_code
_entity_poly.pdbx_strand_id
1 'polypeptide(L)'
;LQKTVLMAQDTVFDAASGREMPVIHGIILFRDTSIFHAQEQAENQRLQEAFEEADSASKAKTAFMNRMSHDIRTPINGILGMLDILRSNRDDARKVDSCLDKIDLSAHHLLALVNDVLDMSKLEAGQMVMEQEPFDIEVLLHDVSSLVEAQIEKDGLTHRRHRENVQHTALVGSSLKLRQIMVNLFSNAIKYNKPGGSIDTYARELSCDGTTVWYEFRITDTGIGMSRDFVENQLFKPFTQESADARTQYRGTGLGMSIVKELVSQMGGSISAESQLGEGTAFTFQLPFLLDKNAAAKPQLKPTDNGRLDGMHILLVEDNDINMEVAEFQLTSQGAAVDKAWNGREAVERFAASAPGGYQAILMDVMMPVMDGFEASRAIRALDRPDAAAVPILAMTAQASDECAQSCHQAGMNGRLVKPLDAKKLAKSIREAVQNKQ
;
A
#
# COMPACT_ATOMS: atom_id res chain seq x y z
N LEU A 1 -51.56 26.17 3.69
CA LEU A 1 -52.33 27.18 2.94
C LEU A 1 -52.05 28.58 3.49
N GLN A 2 -51.36 29.41 2.73
CA GLN A 2 -51.13 30.80 3.07
C GLN A 2 -52.35 31.62 2.59
N LYS A 3 -52.97 32.34 3.50
CA LYS A 3 -54.14 33.18 3.19
C LYS A 3 -53.71 34.63 3.03
N THR A 4 -53.93 35.20 1.87
CA THR A 4 -53.75 36.64 1.62
C THR A 4 -55.10 37.25 1.36
N VAL A 5 -55.45 38.30 2.10
CA VAL A 5 -56.72 39.03 1.94
C VAL A 5 -56.41 40.39 1.34
N LEU A 6 -56.90 40.63 0.16
CA LEU A 6 -56.87 41.94 -0.50
C LEU A 6 -58.23 42.59 -0.36
N MET A 7 -58.29 43.78 0.18
CA MET A 7 -59.53 44.58 0.28
C MET A 7 -59.44 45.80 -0.65
N ALA A 8 -60.43 45.96 -1.45
CA ALA A 8 -60.58 47.17 -2.26
C ALA A 8 -61.90 47.86 -1.81
N GLN A 9 -61.88 49.16 -1.65
CA GLN A 9 -63.07 50.00 -1.35
C GLN A 9 -63.50 50.71 -2.61
N ASP A 10 -64.73 50.56 -2.96
CA ASP A 10 -65.36 51.20 -4.12
C ASP A 10 -66.61 51.90 -3.68
N THR A 11 -67.15 52.83 -4.49
CA THR A 11 -68.38 53.52 -4.20
C THR A 11 -69.42 53.14 -5.24
N VAL A 12 -70.58 52.72 -4.75
CA VAL A 12 -71.76 52.43 -5.62
C VAL A 12 -72.90 53.43 -5.32
N PHE A 13 -73.46 54.00 -6.36
CA PHE A 13 -74.53 54.94 -6.28
C PHE A 13 -75.83 54.19 -6.02
N ASP A 14 -76.49 54.48 -4.86
CA ASP A 14 -77.80 53.93 -4.53
C ASP A 14 -78.88 54.86 -5.09
N ALA A 15 -79.54 54.41 -6.13
CA ALA A 15 -80.56 55.16 -6.82
C ALA A 15 -81.83 55.43 -5.99
N ALA A 16 -82.04 54.67 -4.93
CA ALA A 16 -83.26 54.82 -4.03
C ALA A 16 -83.03 55.91 -2.97
N SER A 17 -81.84 56.06 -2.48
CA SER A 17 -81.45 57.07 -1.49
C SER A 17 -80.76 58.31 -2.06
N GLY A 18 -80.32 58.28 -3.32
CA GLY A 18 -79.62 59.36 -3.98
C GLY A 18 -78.19 59.61 -3.43
N ARG A 19 -77.62 58.65 -2.75
CA ARG A 19 -76.27 58.75 -2.09
C ARG A 19 -75.31 57.69 -2.59
N GLU A 20 -74.05 58.07 -2.62
CA GLU A 20 -72.94 57.11 -2.83
C GLU A 20 -72.66 56.29 -1.54
N MET A 21 -72.66 54.97 -1.66
CA MET A 21 -72.44 54.07 -0.56
C MET A 21 -71.09 53.31 -0.77
N PRO A 22 -70.22 53.27 0.22
CA PRO A 22 -68.99 52.53 0.10
C PRO A 22 -69.27 51.03 0.14
N VAL A 23 -68.73 50.31 -0.84
CA VAL A 23 -68.76 48.83 -0.91
C VAL A 23 -67.35 48.29 -0.80
N ILE A 24 -67.16 47.40 0.13
CA ILE A 24 -65.89 46.75 0.33
C ILE A 24 -65.91 45.40 -0.40
N HIS A 25 -65.03 45.26 -1.34
CA HIS A 25 -64.81 44.01 -2.03
C HIS A 25 -63.54 43.31 -1.43
N GLY A 26 -63.73 42.10 -0.96
CA GLY A 26 -62.62 41.28 -0.43
C GLY A 26 -62.31 40.12 -1.37
N ILE A 27 -61.05 40.03 -1.83
CA ILE A 27 -60.56 38.85 -2.55
C ILE A 27 -59.69 38.07 -1.60
N ILE A 28 -60.03 36.81 -1.37
CA ILE A 28 -59.22 35.89 -0.58
C ILE A 28 -58.49 35.00 -1.54
N LEU A 29 -57.13 35.11 -1.57
CA LEU A 29 -56.25 34.24 -2.33
C LEU A 29 -55.72 33.16 -1.41
N PHE A 30 -55.89 31.91 -1.80
CA PHE A 30 -55.27 30.77 -1.15
C PHE A 30 -54.13 30.27 -2.01
N ARG A 31 -52.93 30.21 -1.43
CA ARG A 31 -51.77 29.61 -2.06
C ARG A 31 -51.50 28.28 -1.36
N ASP A 32 -51.45 27.21 -2.14
CA ASP A 32 -51.02 25.92 -1.62
C ASP A 32 -49.50 25.90 -1.57
N THR A 33 -48.96 25.85 -0.35
CA THR A 33 -47.51 25.81 -0.10
C THR A 33 -47.04 24.43 0.33
N SER A 34 -47.95 23.43 0.31
CA SER A 34 -47.63 22.07 0.80
C SER A 34 -46.48 21.41 0.01
N ILE A 35 -46.43 21.58 -1.30
CA ILE A 35 -45.36 21.06 -2.14
C ILE A 35 -44.04 21.74 -1.80
N PHE A 36 -44.04 23.07 -1.59
CA PHE A 36 -42.83 23.81 -1.21
C PHE A 36 -42.28 23.37 0.15
N HIS A 37 -43.15 23.23 1.15
CA HIS A 37 -42.74 22.75 2.47
C HIS A 37 -42.27 21.30 2.45
N ALA A 38 -42.88 20.45 1.63
CA ALA A 38 -42.41 19.08 1.47
C ALA A 38 -41.00 19.01 0.80
N GLN A 39 -40.75 19.87 -0.19
CA GLN A 39 -39.41 19.96 -0.80
C GLN A 39 -38.39 20.52 0.19
N GLU A 40 -38.69 21.58 0.91
CA GLU A 40 -37.81 22.15 1.93
C GLU A 40 -37.51 21.16 3.06
N GLN A 41 -38.49 20.38 3.50
CA GLN A 41 -38.26 19.32 4.48
C GLN A 41 -37.36 18.20 3.95
N ALA A 42 -37.56 17.77 2.69
CA ALA A 42 -36.76 16.75 2.09
C ALA A 42 -35.28 17.22 1.86
N GLU A 43 -35.09 18.50 1.50
CA GLU A 43 -33.77 19.09 1.36
C GLU A 43 -33.07 19.25 2.72
N ASN A 44 -33.79 19.73 3.74
CA ASN A 44 -33.28 19.83 5.11
C ASN A 44 -32.88 18.45 5.67
N GLN A 45 -33.68 17.42 5.41
CA GLN A 45 -33.34 16.06 5.83
C GLN A 45 -32.07 15.54 5.13
N ARG A 46 -31.95 15.76 3.83
CA ARG A 46 -30.71 15.39 3.09
C ARG A 46 -29.49 16.14 3.60
N LEU A 47 -29.62 17.44 3.88
CA LEU A 47 -28.53 18.23 4.46
C LEU A 47 -28.16 17.73 5.86
N GLN A 48 -29.13 17.35 6.67
CA GLN A 48 -28.92 16.79 7.99
C GLN A 48 -28.17 15.44 7.91
N GLU A 49 -28.63 14.54 7.04
CA GLU A 49 -27.99 13.25 6.80
C GLU A 49 -26.54 13.42 6.30
N ALA A 50 -26.31 14.32 5.34
CA ALA A 50 -24.98 14.62 4.83
C ALA A 50 -24.07 15.26 5.91
N PHE A 51 -24.63 16.12 6.77
CA PHE A 51 -23.88 16.71 7.89
C PHE A 51 -23.50 15.66 8.92
N GLU A 52 -24.41 14.77 9.30
CA GLU A 52 -24.15 13.69 10.26
C GLU A 52 -23.10 12.71 9.73
N GLU A 53 -23.14 12.39 8.44
CA GLU A 53 -22.14 11.57 7.76
C GLU A 53 -20.76 12.25 7.76
N ALA A 54 -20.69 13.53 7.39
CA ALA A 54 -19.46 14.32 7.37
C ALA A 54 -18.86 14.50 8.79
N ASP A 55 -19.70 14.76 9.80
CA ASP A 55 -19.28 14.89 11.21
C ASP A 55 -18.75 13.56 11.76
N SER A 56 -19.42 12.44 11.44
CA SER A 56 -18.99 11.10 11.79
C SER A 56 -17.63 10.77 11.15
N ALA A 57 -17.45 11.06 9.86
CA ALA A 57 -16.19 10.87 9.14
C ALA A 57 -15.05 11.73 9.74
N SER A 58 -15.34 13.00 10.08
CA SER A 58 -14.40 13.92 10.72
C SER A 58 -13.95 13.43 12.11
N LYS A 59 -14.89 12.96 12.93
CA LYS A 59 -14.60 12.37 14.25
C LYS A 59 -13.78 11.10 14.12
N ALA A 60 -14.10 10.24 13.18
CA ALA A 60 -13.33 9.02 12.90
C ALA A 60 -11.90 9.35 12.47
N LYS A 61 -11.71 10.36 11.60
CA LYS A 61 -10.38 10.84 11.16
C LYS A 61 -9.56 11.39 12.33
N THR A 62 -10.17 12.19 13.21
CA THR A 62 -9.50 12.73 14.39
C THR A 62 -9.09 11.62 15.38
N ALA A 63 -9.98 10.67 15.64
CA ALA A 63 -9.71 9.52 16.50
C ALA A 63 -8.59 8.63 15.91
N PHE A 64 -8.52 8.53 14.58
CA PHE A 64 -7.43 7.87 13.86
C PHE A 64 -6.08 8.56 14.07
N MET A 65 -6.00 9.87 13.82
CA MET A 65 -4.75 10.63 14.01
C MET A 65 -4.19 10.48 15.42
N ASN A 66 -5.07 10.50 16.42
CA ASN A 66 -4.69 10.31 17.81
C ASN A 66 -4.17 8.89 18.10
N ARG A 67 -4.83 7.86 17.54
CA ARG A 67 -4.36 6.47 17.65
C ARG A 67 -3.04 6.28 16.92
N MET A 68 -2.90 6.78 15.70
CA MET A 68 -1.66 6.70 14.93
C MET A 68 -0.48 7.33 15.66
N SER A 69 -0.69 8.52 16.26
CA SER A 69 0.34 9.17 17.07
C SER A 69 0.77 8.29 18.25
N HIS A 70 -0.17 7.60 18.90
CA HIS A 70 0.14 6.67 19.99
C HIS A 70 0.88 5.42 19.46
N ASP A 71 0.40 4.83 18.36
CA ASP A 71 0.91 3.57 17.83
C ASP A 71 2.29 3.74 17.16
N ILE A 72 2.60 4.92 16.64
CA ILE A 72 3.94 5.32 16.19
C ILE A 72 4.87 5.56 17.38
N ARG A 73 4.39 6.21 18.44
CA ARG A 73 5.21 6.52 19.63
C ARG A 73 5.64 5.28 20.39
N THR A 74 4.78 4.26 20.45
CA THR A 74 5.05 3.03 21.20
C THR A 74 6.28 2.27 20.69
N PRO A 75 6.42 1.91 19.41
CA PRO A 75 7.63 1.27 18.89
C PRO A 75 8.85 2.17 18.96
N ILE A 76 8.71 3.48 18.74
CA ILE A 76 9.83 4.43 18.90
C ILE A 76 10.36 4.41 20.32
N ASN A 77 9.51 4.52 21.33
CA ASN A 77 9.91 4.45 22.73
C ASN A 77 10.50 3.08 23.08
N GLY A 78 9.97 1.99 22.47
CA GLY A 78 10.54 0.66 22.59
C GLY A 78 11.97 0.59 22.09
N ILE A 79 12.24 1.10 20.88
CA ILE A 79 13.59 1.17 20.29
C ILE A 79 14.52 1.97 21.20
N LEU A 80 14.12 3.17 21.61
CA LEU A 80 14.93 4.03 22.47
C LEU A 80 15.24 3.37 23.82
N GLY A 81 14.23 2.75 24.46
CA GLY A 81 14.43 2.01 25.70
C GLY A 81 15.36 0.80 25.57
N MET A 82 15.26 0.05 24.45
CA MET A 82 16.19 -1.07 24.21
C MET A 82 17.61 -0.58 23.94
N LEU A 83 17.80 0.56 23.26
CA LEU A 83 19.11 1.19 23.06
C LEU A 83 19.75 1.61 24.40
N ASP A 84 18.98 2.14 25.35
CA ASP A 84 19.50 2.50 26.69
C ASP A 84 19.89 1.24 27.49
N ILE A 85 19.13 0.17 27.39
CA ILE A 85 19.47 -1.14 28.00
C ILE A 85 20.74 -1.71 27.37
N LEU A 86 20.90 -1.64 26.03
CA LEU A 86 22.10 -2.06 25.31
C LEU A 86 23.33 -1.29 25.80
N ARG A 87 23.24 0.03 25.90
CA ARG A 87 24.34 0.87 26.39
C ARG A 87 24.82 0.49 27.79
N SER A 88 23.88 0.07 28.64
CA SER A 88 24.15 -0.29 30.04
C SER A 88 24.59 -1.74 30.22
N ASN A 89 24.45 -2.62 29.21
CA ASN A 89 24.72 -4.05 29.31
C ASN A 89 25.57 -4.60 28.15
N ARG A 90 26.55 -3.85 27.68
CA ARG A 90 27.38 -4.19 26.49
C ARG A 90 28.11 -5.52 26.61
N ASP A 91 28.44 -5.95 27.82
CA ASP A 91 29.19 -7.17 28.09
C ASP A 91 28.31 -8.42 28.23
N ASP A 92 26.98 -8.30 28.25
CA ASP A 92 26.05 -9.42 28.32
C ASP A 92 25.49 -9.74 26.92
N ALA A 93 26.17 -10.62 26.19
CA ALA A 93 25.82 -10.99 24.82
C ALA A 93 24.34 -11.43 24.67
N ARG A 94 23.78 -12.17 25.64
CA ARG A 94 22.39 -12.63 25.60
C ARG A 94 21.39 -11.49 25.72
N LYS A 95 21.68 -10.49 26.55
CA LYS A 95 20.86 -9.28 26.67
C LYS A 95 20.97 -8.42 25.42
N VAL A 96 22.20 -8.29 24.86
CA VAL A 96 22.45 -7.57 23.61
C VAL A 96 21.61 -8.17 22.49
N ASP A 97 21.69 -9.48 22.24
CA ASP A 97 20.91 -10.17 21.21
C ASP A 97 19.39 -9.99 21.42
N SER A 98 18.90 -10.21 22.65
CA SER A 98 17.48 -10.01 22.96
C SER A 98 17.00 -8.56 22.75
N CYS A 99 17.85 -7.55 22.99
CA CYS A 99 17.51 -6.16 22.72
C CYS A 99 17.51 -5.87 21.23
N LEU A 100 18.47 -6.39 20.47
CA LEU A 100 18.52 -6.24 19.02
C LEU A 100 17.29 -6.85 18.35
N ASP A 101 16.88 -8.08 18.74
CA ASP A 101 15.65 -8.70 18.24
C ASP A 101 14.40 -7.83 18.49
N LYS A 102 14.31 -7.22 19.66
CA LYS A 102 13.17 -6.34 20.02
C LYS A 102 13.20 -5.02 19.27
N ILE A 103 14.40 -4.46 19.02
CA ILE A 103 14.57 -3.26 18.19
C ILE A 103 14.13 -3.56 16.77
N ASP A 104 14.59 -4.68 16.20
CA ASP A 104 14.24 -5.12 14.84
C ASP A 104 12.73 -5.30 14.70
N LEU A 105 12.10 -6.02 15.62
CA LEU A 105 10.64 -6.20 15.65
C LEU A 105 9.89 -4.86 15.72
N SER A 106 10.36 -3.93 16.55
CA SER A 106 9.75 -2.60 16.73
C SER A 106 9.92 -1.73 15.48
N ALA A 107 11.08 -1.80 14.83
CA ALA A 107 11.36 -1.05 13.60
C ALA A 107 10.50 -1.56 12.43
N HIS A 108 10.40 -2.88 12.25
CA HIS A 108 9.52 -3.48 11.24
C HIS A 108 8.05 -3.14 11.48
N HIS A 109 7.60 -3.14 12.73
CA HIS A 109 6.25 -2.72 13.07
C HIS A 109 5.99 -1.26 12.74
N LEU A 110 6.94 -0.36 13.03
CA LEU A 110 6.84 1.05 12.70
C LEU A 110 6.77 1.28 11.18
N LEU A 111 7.61 0.56 10.42
CA LEU A 111 7.63 0.65 8.97
C LEU A 111 6.29 0.20 8.36
N ALA A 112 5.70 -0.88 8.87
CA ALA A 112 4.38 -1.34 8.45
C ALA A 112 3.30 -0.29 8.72
N LEU A 113 3.30 0.34 9.91
CA LEU A 113 2.37 1.41 10.27
C LEU A 113 2.48 2.62 9.33
N VAL A 114 3.70 3.05 9.03
CA VAL A 114 3.94 4.18 8.10
C VAL A 114 3.42 3.85 6.70
N ASN A 115 3.70 2.64 6.21
CA ASN A 115 3.22 2.20 4.91
C ASN A 115 1.69 2.12 4.85
N ASP A 116 1.02 1.61 5.89
CA ASP A 116 -0.45 1.58 5.98
C ASP A 116 -1.04 2.99 5.88
N VAL A 117 -0.44 3.99 6.56
CA VAL A 117 -0.88 5.39 6.51
C VAL A 117 -0.68 6.01 5.12
N LEU A 118 0.47 5.76 4.50
CA LEU A 118 0.78 6.23 3.15
C LEU A 118 -0.15 5.61 2.11
N ASP A 119 -0.41 4.32 2.21
CA ASP A 119 -1.36 3.63 1.33
C ASP A 119 -2.77 4.18 1.48
N MET A 120 -3.23 4.39 2.73
CA MET A 120 -4.55 5.01 2.98
C MET A 120 -4.63 6.43 2.41
N SER A 121 -3.59 7.24 2.57
CA SER A 121 -3.54 8.60 2.01
C SER A 121 -3.62 8.61 0.48
N LYS A 122 -2.91 7.68 -0.19
CA LYS A 122 -2.97 7.52 -1.66
C LYS A 122 -4.34 7.03 -2.12
N LEU A 123 -4.98 6.16 -1.33
CA LEU A 123 -6.34 5.66 -1.60
C LEU A 123 -7.37 6.80 -1.52
N GLU A 124 -7.36 7.60 -0.43
CA GLU A 124 -8.26 8.75 -0.26
C GLU A 124 -8.08 9.79 -1.38
N ALA A 125 -6.85 9.98 -1.87
CA ALA A 125 -6.54 10.91 -2.95
C ALA A 125 -6.87 10.37 -4.36
N GLY A 126 -7.27 9.10 -4.50
CA GLY A 126 -7.47 8.44 -5.81
C GLY A 126 -6.18 8.31 -6.63
N GLN A 127 -5.01 8.37 -5.99
CA GLN A 127 -3.69 8.40 -6.63
C GLN A 127 -2.98 7.05 -6.66
N MET A 128 -3.69 5.96 -6.34
CA MET A 128 -3.09 4.64 -6.38
C MET A 128 -2.96 4.14 -7.82
N VAL A 129 -1.72 4.02 -8.28
CA VAL A 129 -1.43 3.48 -9.61
C VAL A 129 -1.43 1.96 -9.56
N MET A 130 -2.21 1.33 -10.44
CA MET A 130 -2.22 -0.13 -10.64
C MET A 130 -1.23 -0.48 -11.73
N GLU A 131 -0.09 -1.01 -11.33
CA GLU A 131 0.93 -1.49 -12.25
C GLU A 131 0.38 -2.64 -13.10
N GLN A 132 0.68 -2.63 -14.40
CA GLN A 132 0.31 -3.68 -15.33
C GLN A 132 1.59 -4.37 -15.83
N GLU A 133 2.15 -5.24 -14.99
CA GLU A 133 3.41 -5.95 -15.28
C GLU A 133 3.16 -7.44 -15.52
N PRO A 134 3.93 -8.08 -16.43
CA PRO A 134 3.89 -9.52 -16.60
C PRO A 134 4.42 -10.24 -15.36
N PHE A 135 3.67 -11.23 -14.87
CA PHE A 135 4.10 -12.08 -13.76
C PHE A 135 3.55 -13.50 -13.89
N ASP A 136 4.17 -14.43 -13.17
CA ASP A 136 3.67 -15.80 -13.04
C ASP A 136 2.97 -15.96 -11.70
N ILE A 137 1.69 -16.40 -11.73
CA ILE A 137 0.87 -16.53 -10.53
C ILE A 137 1.39 -17.63 -9.59
N GLU A 138 1.90 -18.75 -10.13
CA GLU A 138 2.44 -19.83 -9.29
C GLU A 138 3.71 -19.40 -8.55
N VAL A 139 4.57 -18.63 -9.22
CA VAL A 139 5.78 -18.06 -8.60
C VAL A 139 5.36 -17.10 -7.48
N LEU A 140 4.39 -16.21 -7.73
CA LEU A 140 3.91 -15.27 -6.73
C LEU A 140 3.31 -15.98 -5.51
N LEU A 141 2.47 -17.00 -5.73
CA LEU A 141 1.85 -17.77 -4.65
C LEU A 141 2.86 -18.58 -3.85
N HIS A 142 3.91 -19.09 -4.51
CA HIS A 142 5.03 -19.76 -3.83
C HIS A 142 5.82 -18.78 -2.98
N ASP A 143 6.17 -17.62 -3.51
CA ASP A 143 6.89 -16.57 -2.79
C ASP A 143 6.14 -16.09 -1.55
N VAL A 144 4.82 -15.81 -1.68
CA VAL A 144 3.99 -15.39 -0.55
C VAL A 144 3.93 -16.47 0.51
N SER A 145 3.73 -17.73 0.12
CA SER A 145 3.72 -18.85 1.06
C SER A 145 5.05 -18.96 1.82
N SER A 146 6.18 -18.84 1.11
CA SER A 146 7.52 -18.91 1.71
C SER A 146 7.79 -17.77 2.70
N LEU A 147 7.25 -16.59 2.45
CA LEU A 147 7.37 -15.45 3.38
C LEU A 147 6.68 -15.70 4.72
N VAL A 148 5.55 -16.40 4.72
CA VAL A 148 4.74 -16.61 5.93
C VAL A 148 5.05 -17.93 6.64
N GLU A 149 5.70 -18.89 5.96
CA GLU A 149 5.96 -20.24 6.47
C GLU A 149 6.74 -20.21 7.80
N ALA A 150 7.80 -19.42 7.88
CA ALA A 150 8.61 -19.31 9.09
C ALA A 150 7.79 -18.82 10.32
N GLN A 151 6.83 -17.91 10.09
CA GLN A 151 5.98 -17.41 11.16
C GLN A 151 4.90 -18.44 11.53
N ILE A 152 4.35 -19.14 10.55
CA ILE A 152 3.38 -20.23 10.75
C ILE A 152 3.98 -21.35 11.60
N GLU A 153 5.22 -21.79 11.27
CA GLU A 153 5.96 -22.80 12.04
C GLU A 153 6.27 -22.32 13.45
N LYS A 154 6.73 -21.08 13.60
CA LYS A 154 7.05 -20.48 14.91
C LYS A 154 5.84 -20.45 15.84
N ASP A 155 4.66 -20.16 15.29
CA ASP A 155 3.40 -20.08 16.06
C ASP A 155 2.71 -21.46 16.19
N GLY A 156 3.35 -22.53 15.69
CA GLY A 156 2.86 -23.92 15.80
C GLY A 156 1.59 -24.19 15.00
N LEU A 157 1.39 -23.46 13.89
CA LEU A 157 0.24 -23.61 13.01
C LEU A 157 0.55 -24.58 11.86
N THR A 158 -0.49 -25.11 11.23
CA THR A 158 -0.38 -25.97 10.05
C THR A 158 -0.87 -25.21 8.81
N HIS A 159 -0.07 -25.17 7.74
CA HIS A 159 -0.46 -24.57 6.47
C HIS A 159 -0.72 -25.63 5.40
N ARG A 160 -1.92 -25.61 4.79
CA ARG A 160 -2.29 -26.46 3.66
C ARG A 160 -2.58 -25.61 2.44
N ARG A 161 -2.05 -26.04 1.31
CA ARG A 161 -2.16 -25.32 0.04
C ARG A 161 -2.91 -26.16 -0.99
N HIS A 162 -3.95 -25.58 -1.58
CA HIS A 162 -4.80 -26.21 -2.57
C HIS A 162 -4.76 -25.41 -3.87
N ARG A 163 -4.58 -26.10 -4.98
CA ARG A 163 -4.62 -25.53 -6.32
C ARG A 163 -5.64 -26.27 -7.14
N GLU A 164 -6.56 -25.55 -7.74
CA GLU A 164 -7.64 -26.14 -8.51
C GLU A 164 -7.73 -25.47 -9.89
N ASN A 165 -7.68 -26.25 -10.94
CA ASN A 165 -7.93 -25.84 -12.32
C ASN A 165 -7.10 -24.62 -12.78
N VAL A 166 -5.83 -24.51 -12.36
CA VAL A 166 -4.92 -23.44 -12.78
C VAL A 166 -4.32 -23.82 -14.13
N GLN A 167 -4.76 -23.19 -15.21
CA GLN A 167 -4.28 -23.43 -16.58
C GLN A 167 -3.43 -22.29 -17.12
N HIS A 168 -3.74 -21.05 -16.75
CA HIS A 168 -3.08 -19.84 -17.24
C HIS A 168 -2.24 -19.18 -16.12
N THR A 169 -0.95 -19.48 -16.08
CA THR A 169 -0.07 -18.96 -15.02
C THR A 169 0.60 -17.63 -15.36
N ALA A 170 0.82 -17.36 -16.66
CA ALA A 170 1.46 -16.15 -17.15
C ALA A 170 0.43 -15.04 -17.34
N LEU A 171 0.46 -14.06 -16.47
CA LEU A 171 -0.54 -13.01 -16.31
C LEU A 171 0.07 -11.62 -16.43
N VAL A 172 -0.76 -10.63 -16.75
CA VAL A 172 -0.42 -9.20 -16.66
C VAL A 172 -1.35 -8.54 -15.65
N GLY A 173 -0.75 -7.82 -14.70
CA GLY A 173 -1.47 -7.12 -13.65
C GLY A 173 -0.53 -6.66 -12.54
N SER A 174 -1.09 -6.17 -11.42
CA SER A 174 -0.29 -5.71 -10.28
C SER A 174 0.05 -6.86 -9.33
N SER A 175 1.19 -7.52 -9.59
CA SER A 175 1.73 -8.58 -8.73
C SER A 175 2.03 -8.09 -7.32
N LEU A 176 2.48 -6.83 -7.18
CA LEU A 176 2.79 -6.20 -5.90
C LEU A 176 1.51 -6.04 -5.04
N LYS A 177 0.41 -5.59 -5.65
CA LYS A 177 -0.86 -5.41 -4.93
C LYS A 177 -1.52 -6.74 -4.56
N LEU A 178 -1.46 -7.73 -5.44
CA LEU A 178 -1.90 -9.09 -5.11
C LEU A 178 -1.10 -9.66 -3.92
N ARG A 179 0.23 -9.50 -3.92
CA ARG A 179 1.10 -9.88 -2.80
C ARG A 179 0.68 -9.16 -1.51
N GLN A 180 0.40 -7.87 -1.56
CA GLN A 180 -0.03 -7.06 -0.42
C GLN A 180 -1.36 -7.55 0.16
N ILE A 181 -2.36 -7.84 -0.70
CA ILE A 181 -3.64 -8.43 -0.30
C ILE A 181 -3.41 -9.74 0.46
N MET A 182 -2.65 -10.66 -0.13
CA MET A 182 -2.42 -11.96 0.46
C MET A 182 -1.66 -11.89 1.79
N VAL A 183 -0.59 -11.09 1.88
CA VAL A 183 0.19 -10.91 3.11
C VAL A 183 -0.67 -10.34 4.23
N ASN A 184 -1.56 -9.37 3.95
CA ASN A 184 -2.48 -8.83 4.94
C ASN A 184 -3.46 -9.88 5.46
N LEU A 185 -4.01 -10.71 4.57
CA LEU A 185 -4.93 -11.78 4.95
C LEU A 185 -4.21 -12.89 5.74
N PHE A 186 -3.01 -13.30 5.33
CA PHE A 186 -2.18 -14.25 6.07
C PHE A 186 -1.80 -13.73 7.45
N SER A 187 -1.36 -12.46 7.54
CA SER A 187 -1.03 -11.84 8.82
C SER A 187 -2.20 -11.90 9.82
N ASN A 188 -3.43 -11.66 9.35
CA ASN A 188 -4.62 -11.82 10.18
C ASN A 188 -4.90 -13.28 10.53
N ALA A 189 -4.78 -14.20 9.58
CA ALA A 189 -5.01 -15.64 9.80
C ALA A 189 -4.00 -16.25 10.81
N ILE A 190 -2.76 -15.76 10.83
CA ILE A 190 -1.75 -16.15 11.80
C ILE A 190 -2.05 -15.53 13.17
N LYS A 191 -2.22 -14.19 13.18
CA LYS A 191 -2.37 -13.39 14.39
C LYS A 191 -3.58 -13.77 15.24
N TYR A 192 -4.69 -14.09 14.61
CA TYR A 192 -5.97 -14.40 15.27
C TYR A 192 -6.26 -15.89 15.34
N ASN A 193 -5.27 -16.74 15.03
CA ASN A 193 -5.43 -18.19 15.12
C ASN A 193 -5.32 -18.69 16.56
N LYS A 194 -5.70 -19.96 16.75
CA LYS A 194 -5.54 -20.69 18.00
C LYS A 194 -4.22 -21.46 17.99
N PRO A 195 -3.57 -21.67 19.13
CA PRO A 195 -2.42 -22.58 19.22
C PRO A 195 -2.75 -23.96 18.63
N GLY A 196 -1.91 -24.47 17.73
CA GLY A 196 -2.13 -25.75 17.03
C GLY A 196 -3.21 -25.71 15.94
N GLY A 197 -3.69 -24.52 15.57
CA GLY A 197 -4.66 -24.34 14.51
C GLY A 197 -4.09 -24.52 13.09
N SER A 198 -4.91 -24.27 12.07
CA SER A 198 -4.51 -24.40 10.68
C SER A 198 -4.92 -23.18 9.85
N ILE A 199 -4.20 -23.02 8.73
CA ILE A 199 -4.52 -22.09 7.66
C ILE A 199 -4.59 -22.87 6.36
N ASP A 200 -5.75 -22.86 5.70
CA ASP A 200 -5.95 -23.49 4.42
C ASP A 200 -6.07 -22.41 3.31
N THR A 201 -5.27 -22.54 2.27
CA THR A 201 -5.26 -21.60 1.15
C THR A 201 -5.64 -22.28 -0.15
N TYR A 202 -6.54 -21.63 -0.89
CA TYR A 202 -7.04 -22.10 -2.17
C TYR A 202 -6.77 -21.05 -3.23
N ALA A 203 -6.32 -21.48 -4.41
CA ALA A 203 -6.28 -20.66 -5.60
C ALA A 203 -6.92 -21.47 -6.75
N ARG A 204 -7.90 -20.87 -7.40
CA ARG A 204 -8.69 -21.52 -8.44
C ARG A 204 -8.90 -20.56 -9.61
N GLU A 205 -8.67 -21.06 -10.82
CA GLU A 205 -9.10 -20.38 -12.04
C GLU A 205 -10.59 -20.63 -12.25
N LEU A 206 -11.38 -19.55 -12.36
CA LEU A 206 -12.84 -19.62 -12.53
C LEU A 206 -13.25 -19.69 -13.99
N SER A 207 -12.71 -18.79 -14.80
CA SER A 207 -13.06 -18.65 -16.21
C SER A 207 -11.97 -17.91 -16.97
N CYS A 208 -11.89 -18.16 -18.28
CA CYS A 208 -11.03 -17.44 -19.21
C CYS A 208 -11.80 -17.16 -20.50
N ASP A 209 -11.80 -15.91 -20.95
CA ASP A 209 -12.42 -15.49 -22.22
C ASP A 209 -11.42 -15.38 -23.37
N GLY A 210 -10.18 -15.84 -23.16
CA GLY A 210 -9.08 -15.76 -24.12
C GLY A 210 -8.28 -14.44 -24.05
N THR A 211 -8.70 -13.49 -23.23
CA THR A 211 -8.01 -12.21 -22.97
C THR A 211 -7.84 -11.99 -21.49
N THR A 212 -8.89 -12.20 -20.73
CA THR A 212 -8.96 -12.03 -19.28
C THR A 212 -9.25 -13.37 -18.63
N VAL A 213 -8.53 -13.68 -17.57
CA VAL A 213 -8.75 -14.85 -16.72
C VAL A 213 -9.15 -14.38 -15.33
N TRP A 214 -10.18 -15.01 -14.78
CA TRP A 214 -10.65 -14.76 -13.42
C TRP A 214 -10.09 -15.81 -12.48
N TYR A 215 -9.46 -15.33 -11.40
CA TYR A 215 -8.96 -16.14 -10.30
C TYR A 215 -9.76 -15.90 -9.04
N GLU A 216 -10.02 -16.97 -8.31
CA GLU A 216 -10.54 -16.95 -6.95
C GLU A 216 -9.46 -17.42 -5.99
N PHE A 217 -9.30 -16.66 -4.92
CA PHE A 217 -8.40 -17.00 -3.81
C PHE A 217 -9.23 -17.09 -2.53
N ARG A 218 -8.97 -18.14 -1.74
CA ARG A 218 -9.62 -18.29 -0.44
C ARG A 218 -8.55 -18.61 0.60
N ILE A 219 -8.59 -17.89 1.73
CA ILE A 219 -7.75 -18.11 2.90
C ILE A 219 -8.68 -18.37 4.07
N THR A 220 -8.56 -19.56 4.67
CA THR A 220 -9.40 -20.01 5.78
C THR A 220 -8.52 -20.31 6.98
N ASP A 221 -8.85 -19.76 8.14
CA ASP A 221 -8.20 -20.04 9.41
C ASP A 221 -9.16 -20.72 10.40
N THR A 222 -8.60 -21.39 11.39
CA THR A 222 -9.34 -22.00 12.51
C THR A 222 -9.29 -21.16 13.77
N GLY A 223 -9.15 -19.85 13.63
CA GLY A 223 -8.93 -18.90 14.69
C GLY A 223 -10.13 -18.63 15.60
N ILE A 224 -10.09 -17.45 16.23
CA ILE A 224 -11.15 -17.02 17.17
C ILE A 224 -12.46 -16.65 16.47
N GLY A 225 -12.42 -16.40 15.16
CA GLY A 225 -13.57 -15.93 14.40
C GLY A 225 -14.05 -14.53 14.79
N MET A 226 -15.13 -14.09 14.13
CA MET A 226 -15.75 -12.78 14.32
C MET A 226 -17.26 -12.91 14.46
N SER A 227 -17.89 -11.93 15.13
CA SER A 227 -19.36 -11.85 15.21
C SER A 227 -19.97 -11.49 13.86
N ARG A 228 -21.19 -11.93 13.63
CA ARG A 228 -21.91 -11.65 12.41
C ARG A 228 -22.10 -10.14 12.17
N ASP A 229 -22.42 -9.39 13.21
CA ASP A 229 -22.61 -7.93 13.12
C ASP A 229 -21.33 -7.24 12.70
N PHE A 230 -20.16 -7.66 13.23
CA PHE A 230 -18.88 -7.10 12.86
C PHE A 230 -18.54 -7.40 11.39
N VAL A 231 -18.74 -8.64 10.93
CA VAL A 231 -18.49 -9.03 9.54
C VAL A 231 -19.36 -8.25 8.56
N GLU A 232 -20.66 -8.11 8.84
CA GLU A 232 -21.63 -7.46 7.94
C GLU A 232 -21.45 -5.93 7.92
N ASN A 233 -21.15 -5.30 9.07
CA ASN A 233 -21.26 -3.84 9.22
C ASN A 233 -19.94 -3.12 9.45
N GLN A 234 -18.86 -3.78 9.89
CA GLN A 234 -17.68 -3.13 10.43
C GLN A 234 -16.35 -3.59 9.79
N LEU A 235 -16.22 -4.85 9.40
CA LEU A 235 -14.97 -5.52 9.02
C LEU A 235 -14.13 -4.73 8.01
N PHE A 236 -14.76 -4.17 6.99
CA PHE A 236 -14.09 -3.45 5.91
C PHE A 236 -14.10 -1.93 6.10
N LYS A 237 -14.63 -1.42 7.22
CA LYS A 237 -14.55 0.01 7.51
C LYS A 237 -13.17 0.34 8.06
N PRO A 238 -12.59 1.48 7.66
CA PRO A 238 -11.31 1.92 8.21
C PRO A 238 -11.37 2.05 9.74
N PHE A 239 -10.28 1.68 10.42
CA PHE A 239 -10.11 1.89 11.87
C PHE A 239 -11.01 1.05 12.78
N THR A 240 -11.70 0.05 12.25
CA THR A 240 -12.55 -0.85 13.05
C THR A 240 -11.78 -2.08 13.52
N GLN A 241 -12.09 -2.53 14.72
CA GLN A 241 -11.59 -3.76 15.32
C GLN A 241 -12.69 -4.37 16.16
N GLU A 242 -12.84 -5.68 16.13
CA GLU A 242 -13.76 -6.39 17.01
C GLU A 242 -13.09 -6.57 18.38
N SER A 243 -13.68 -5.97 19.41
CA SER A 243 -13.30 -6.03 20.84
C SER A 243 -11.86 -5.70 21.19
N ALA A 244 -11.69 -4.56 21.82
CA ALA A 244 -10.49 -4.21 22.58
C ALA A 244 -10.49 -4.93 23.94
N ASP A 245 -10.58 -6.26 23.99
CA ASP A 245 -10.34 -6.96 25.23
C ASP A 245 -8.87 -6.78 25.59
N ALA A 246 -8.60 -6.21 26.77
CA ALA A 246 -7.28 -5.81 27.26
C ALA A 246 -6.27 -6.99 27.39
N ARG A 247 -6.65 -8.18 26.98
CA ARG A 247 -5.86 -9.40 27.00
C ARG A 247 -5.26 -9.80 25.66
N THR A 248 -5.66 -9.19 24.55
CA THR A 248 -5.03 -9.47 23.25
C THR A 248 -3.78 -8.62 23.09
N GLN A 249 -2.65 -9.26 23.18
CA GLN A 249 -1.29 -8.74 23.06
C GLN A 249 -0.96 -8.16 21.66
N TYR A 250 -1.96 -8.13 20.76
CA TYR A 250 -1.80 -7.78 19.35
C TYR A 250 -2.78 -6.71 18.91
N ARG A 251 -2.47 -5.44 19.22
CA ARG A 251 -3.17 -4.29 18.61
C ARG A 251 -2.77 -4.14 17.16
N GLY A 252 -3.74 -4.09 16.24
CA GLY A 252 -3.53 -3.73 14.83
C GLY A 252 -4.04 -2.31 14.56
N THR A 253 -3.73 -1.76 13.38
CA THR A 253 -4.17 -0.42 12.94
C THR A 253 -5.66 -0.33 12.65
N GLY A 254 -6.29 -1.46 12.33
CA GLY A 254 -7.65 -1.51 11.78
C GLY A 254 -7.74 -1.03 10.32
N LEU A 255 -6.59 -0.84 9.65
CA LEU A 255 -6.53 -0.41 8.26
C LEU A 255 -6.39 -1.59 7.28
N GLY A 256 -5.77 -2.69 7.69
CA GLY A 256 -5.43 -3.78 6.77
C GLY A 256 -6.60 -4.28 5.95
N MET A 257 -7.79 -4.48 6.56
CA MET A 257 -8.97 -4.99 5.84
C MET A 257 -9.64 -3.96 4.93
N SER A 258 -9.62 -2.68 5.30
CA SER A 258 -10.11 -1.61 4.42
C SER A 258 -9.19 -1.40 3.23
N ILE A 259 -7.86 -1.48 3.43
CA ILE A 259 -6.87 -1.46 2.35
C ILE A 259 -7.08 -2.67 1.41
N VAL A 260 -7.26 -3.86 1.95
CA VAL A 260 -7.52 -5.07 1.14
C VAL A 260 -8.78 -4.90 0.29
N LYS A 261 -9.88 -4.42 0.87
CA LYS A 261 -11.13 -4.21 0.12
C LYS A 261 -10.95 -3.22 -1.02
N GLU A 262 -10.26 -2.12 -0.76
CA GLU A 262 -10.03 -1.09 -1.75
C GLU A 262 -9.11 -1.58 -2.87
N LEU A 263 -8.00 -2.27 -2.54
CA LEU A 263 -7.11 -2.87 -3.53
C LEU A 263 -7.85 -3.86 -4.44
N VAL A 264 -8.66 -4.75 -3.86
CA VAL A 264 -9.48 -5.70 -4.63
C VAL A 264 -10.46 -4.97 -5.54
N SER A 265 -11.11 -3.90 -5.04
CA SER A 265 -12.04 -3.08 -5.82
C SER A 265 -11.34 -2.38 -7.00
N GLN A 266 -10.19 -1.76 -6.76
CA GLN A 266 -9.41 -1.06 -7.80
C GLN A 266 -8.82 -2.03 -8.83
N MET A 267 -8.53 -3.28 -8.44
CA MET A 267 -8.16 -4.35 -9.37
C MET A 267 -9.37 -4.93 -10.13
N GLY A 268 -10.58 -4.38 -9.96
CA GLY A 268 -11.79 -4.83 -10.65
C GLY A 268 -12.41 -6.10 -10.09
N GLY A 269 -12.07 -6.48 -8.86
CA GLY A 269 -12.51 -7.70 -8.22
C GLY A 269 -13.55 -7.50 -7.12
N SER A 270 -13.77 -8.56 -6.35
CA SER A 270 -14.66 -8.57 -5.18
C SER A 270 -14.05 -9.39 -4.05
N ILE A 271 -14.38 -9.01 -2.80
CA ILE A 271 -13.98 -9.75 -1.60
C ILE A 271 -15.17 -9.95 -0.67
N SER A 272 -15.23 -11.13 -0.05
CA SER A 272 -16.19 -11.48 1.00
C SER A 272 -15.52 -12.18 2.16
N ALA A 273 -16.17 -12.20 3.31
CA ALA A 273 -15.73 -12.89 4.50
C ALA A 273 -16.88 -13.71 5.11
N GLU A 274 -16.56 -14.92 5.52
CA GLU A 274 -17.43 -15.81 6.30
C GLU A 274 -16.73 -16.09 7.62
N SER A 275 -17.38 -15.83 8.75
CA SER A 275 -16.77 -16.04 10.06
C SER A 275 -17.82 -16.37 11.12
N GLN A 276 -17.42 -17.18 12.07
CA GLN A 276 -18.22 -17.52 13.26
C GLN A 276 -17.30 -17.54 14.48
N LEU A 277 -17.77 -16.92 15.57
CA LEU A 277 -17.01 -16.87 16.82
C LEU A 277 -16.66 -18.29 17.28
N GLY A 278 -15.37 -18.50 17.53
CA GLY A 278 -14.84 -19.78 17.98
C GLY A 278 -14.53 -20.80 16.87
N GLU A 279 -14.93 -20.58 15.61
CA GLU A 279 -14.72 -21.52 14.51
C GLU A 279 -13.63 -21.07 13.53
N GLY A 280 -13.39 -19.76 13.41
CA GLY A 280 -12.40 -19.17 12.51
C GLY A 280 -13.02 -18.27 11.45
N THR A 281 -12.22 -17.93 10.43
CA THR A 281 -12.61 -17.01 9.36
C THR A 281 -12.17 -17.55 7.99
N ALA A 282 -13.01 -17.35 6.99
CA ALA A 282 -12.69 -17.58 5.59
C ALA A 282 -12.85 -16.28 4.79
N PHE A 283 -11.76 -15.80 4.22
CA PHE A 283 -11.78 -14.70 3.25
C PHE A 283 -11.73 -15.27 1.85
N THR A 284 -12.65 -14.82 0.99
CA THR A 284 -12.68 -15.19 -0.43
C THR A 284 -12.64 -13.93 -1.29
N PHE A 285 -11.72 -13.85 -2.22
CA PHE A 285 -11.65 -12.74 -3.15
C PHE A 285 -11.42 -13.22 -4.59
N GLN A 286 -11.95 -12.47 -5.55
CA GLN A 286 -11.89 -12.77 -6.97
C GLN A 286 -11.26 -11.59 -7.70
N LEU A 287 -10.34 -11.86 -8.62
CA LEU A 287 -9.62 -10.86 -9.40
C LEU A 287 -9.53 -11.24 -10.86
N PRO A 288 -9.72 -10.28 -11.78
CA PRO A 288 -9.42 -10.46 -13.20
C PRO A 288 -7.96 -10.12 -13.48
N PHE A 289 -7.32 -10.89 -14.36
CA PHE A 289 -5.99 -10.63 -14.90
C PHE A 289 -6.00 -10.77 -16.41
N LEU A 290 -5.18 -9.98 -17.10
CA LEU A 290 -4.96 -10.17 -18.52
C LEU A 290 -3.97 -11.33 -18.75
N LEU A 291 -4.16 -12.06 -19.85
CA LEU A 291 -3.21 -13.10 -20.26
C LEU A 291 -1.94 -12.46 -20.84
N ASP A 292 -0.77 -12.91 -20.40
CA ASP A 292 0.48 -12.53 -21.05
C ASP A 292 0.65 -13.31 -22.37
N LYS A 293 0.28 -12.69 -23.47
CA LYS A 293 0.42 -13.27 -24.83
C LYS A 293 1.88 -13.45 -25.26
N ASN A 294 2.83 -12.82 -24.57
CA ASN A 294 4.26 -12.88 -24.88
C ASN A 294 5.03 -13.88 -23.99
N ALA A 295 4.35 -14.58 -23.09
CA ALA A 295 4.96 -15.51 -22.14
C ALA A 295 5.73 -16.66 -22.81
N ALA A 296 5.32 -17.08 -23.98
CA ALA A 296 5.97 -18.16 -24.73
C ALA A 296 7.37 -17.80 -25.28
N ALA A 297 7.76 -16.53 -25.23
CA ALA A 297 9.01 -16.03 -25.79
C ALA A 297 10.12 -15.72 -24.74
N LYS A 298 9.81 -15.81 -23.44
CA LYS A 298 10.80 -15.54 -22.38
C LYS A 298 11.51 -16.85 -21.96
N PRO A 299 12.85 -16.95 -22.05
CA PRO A 299 13.57 -18.09 -21.49
C PRO A 299 13.33 -18.16 -19.98
N GLN A 300 12.93 -19.32 -19.48
CA GLN A 300 12.92 -19.61 -18.06
C GLN A 300 14.34 -19.41 -17.51
N LEU A 301 14.55 -18.35 -16.75
CA LEU A 301 15.80 -18.14 -16.02
C LEU A 301 15.91 -19.27 -14.98
N LYS A 302 16.83 -20.19 -15.25
CA LYS A 302 17.21 -21.24 -14.30
C LYS A 302 17.78 -20.56 -13.05
N PRO A 303 17.43 -21.01 -11.84
CA PRO A 303 18.09 -20.57 -10.63
C PRO A 303 19.45 -21.23 -10.57
N THR A 304 20.47 -20.54 -11.00
CA THR A 304 21.86 -20.92 -10.76
C THR A 304 22.63 -19.68 -10.33
N ASP A 305 23.05 -19.70 -9.13
CA ASP A 305 24.30 -19.24 -8.60
C ASP A 305 24.19 -18.53 -7.23
N ASN A 306 25.12 -18.85 -6.36
CA ASN A 306 25.27 -18.32 -5.00
C ASN A 306 25.44 -16.80 -5.04
N GLY A 307 24.40 -16.10 -4.93
CA GLY A 307 24.07 -14.66 -4.77
C GLY A 307 25.15 -13.63 -4.42
N ARG A 308 26.46 -13.89 -4.55
CA ARG A 308 27.55 -13.02 -4.13
C ARG A 308 27.99 -12.07 -5.25
N LEU A 309 28.58 -10.93 -4.84
CA LEU A 309 29.09 -9.87 -5.69
C LEU A 309 30.64 -9.87 -5.68
N ASP A 310 31.28 -11.04 -5.44
CA ASP A 310 32.72 -11.15 -5.30
C ASP A 310 33.43 -10.60 -6.54
N GLY A 311 34.41 -9.71 -6.31
CA GLY A 311 35.18 -9.09 -7.36
C GLY A 311 34.54 -7.93 -8.11
N MET A 312 33.30 -7.55 -7.74
CA MET A 312 32.64 -6.35 -8.28
C MET A 312 33.07 -5.10 -7.50
N HIS A 313 33.37 -4.02 -8.22
CA HIS A 313 33.60 -2.70 -7.65
C HIS A 313 32.43 -1.78 -8.00
N ILE A 314 31.75 -1.26 -7.01
CA ILE A 314 30.48 -0.56 -7.13
C ILE A 314 30.66 0.87 -6.63
N LEU A 315 30.20 1.84 -7.40
CA LEU A 315 30.06 3.22 -6.94
C LEU A 315 28.67 3.40 -6.30
N LEU A 316 28.64 3.63 -4.99
CA LEU A 316 27.44 3.86 -4.21
C LEU A 316 27.26 5.37 -3.98
N VAL A 317 26.11 5.91 -4.38
CA VAL A 317 25.78 7.33 -4.31
C VAL A 317 24.54 7.53 -3.47
N GLU A 318 24.68 8.17 -2.33
CA GLU A 318 23.63 8.38 -1.33
C GLU A 318 23.99 9.61 -0.48
N ASP A 319 23.04 10.47 -0.16
CA ASP A 319 23.29 11.69 0.62
C ASP A 319 23.05 11.52 2.12
N ASN A 320 22.39 10.44 2.53
CA ASN A 320 22.08 10.15 3.92
C ASN A 320 23.10 9.16 4.52
N ASP A 321 23.76 9.56 5.62
CA ASP A 321 24.80 8.79 6.30
C ASP A 321 24.33 7.36 6.68
N ILE A 322 23.13 7.24 7.23
CA ILE A 322 22.58 5.96 7.69
C ILE A 322 22.30 5.04 6.50
N ASN A 323 21.67 5.57 5.45
CA ASN A 323 21.41 4.79 4.24
C ASN A 323 22.70 4.36 3.54
N MET A 324 23.70 5.25 3.52
CA MET A 324 25.03 4.96 2.99
C MET A 324 25.69 3.78 3.73
N GLU A 325 25.69 3.82 5.07
CA GLU A 325 26.27 2.73 5.89
C GLU A 325 25.52 1.40 5.70
N VAL A 326 24.20 1.44 5.66
CA VAL A 326 23.37 0.23 5.44
C VAL A 326 23.63 -0.37 4.05
N ALA A 327 23.62 0.44 3.00
CA ALA A 327 23.86 -0.03 1.64
C ALA A 327 25.30 -0.53 1.47
N GLU A 328 26.30 0.17 2.02
CA GLU A 328 27.71 -0.27 2.03
C GLU A 328 27.86 -1.63 2.72
N PHE A 329 27.26 -1.79 3.92
CA PHE A 329 27.30 -3.06 4.65
C PHE A 329 26.65 -4.20 3.84
N GLN A 330 25.50 -3.95 3.21
CA GLN A 330 24.84 -4.96 2.39
C GLN A 330 25.68 -5.39 1.19
N LEU A 331 26.32 -4.44 0.50
CA LEU A 331 27.18 -4.73 -0.65
C LEU A 331 28.48 -5.45 -0.26
N THR A 332 29.14 -4.97 0.79
CA THR A 332 30.41 -5.56 1.27
C THR A 332 30.20 -6.94 1.88
N SER A 333 29.08 -7.19 2.58
CA SER A 333 28.71 -8.52 3.08
C SER A 333 28.51 -9.54 1.94
N GLN A 334 28.16 -9.07 0.73
CA GLN A 334 28.03 -9.88 -0.48
C GLN A 334 29.34 -10.00 -1.27
N GLY A 335 30.44 -9.39 -0.79
CA GLY A 335 31.77 -9.49 -1.38
C GLY A 335 32.13 -8.40 -2.38
N ALA A 336 31.33 -7.34 -2.52
CA ALA A 336 31.67 -6.21 -3.39
C ALA A 336 32.67 -5.25 -2.72
N ALA A 337 33.52 -4.61 -3.53
CA ALA A 337 34.24 -3.41 -3.17
C ALA A 337 33.33 -2.18 -3.42
N VAL A 338 33.32 -1.20 -2.53
CA VAL A 338 32.43 -0.06 -2.61
C VAL A 338 33.20 1.24 -2.48
N ASP A 339 33.03 2.14 -3.45
CA ASP A 339 33.38 3.55 -3.33
C ASP A 339 32.12 4.37 -3.09
N LYS A 340 32.23 5.39 -2.23
CA LYS A 340 31.08 6.21 -1.82
C LYS A 340 31.14 7.60 -2.44
N ALA A 341 30.00 8.12 -2.86
CA ALA A 341 29.80 9.52 -3.23
C ALA A 341 28.53 10.06 -2.53
N TRP A 342 28.60 11.31 -2.06
CA TRP A 342 27.57 11.90 -1.21
C TRP A 342 26.57 12.77 -1.98
N ASN A 343 26.75 12.90 -3.28
CA ASN A 343 25.84 13.61 -4.19
C ASN A 343 26.18 13.24 -5.64
N GLY A 344 25.31 13.62 -6.56
CA GLY A 344 25.51 13.32 -7.99
C GLY A 344 26.76 13.90 -8.59
N ARG A 345 27.22 15.09 -8.15
CA ARG A 345 28.44 15.72 -8.63
C ARG A 345 29.69 14.91 -8.28
N GLU A 346 29.81 14.49 -7.04
CA GLU A 346 30.91 13.60 -6.62
C GLU A 346 30.89 12.28 -7.38
N ALA A 347 29.70 11.73 -7.67
CA ALA A 347 29.57 10.52 -8.46
C ALA A 347 30.16 10.69 -9.87
N VAL A 348 29.82 11.78 -10.54
CA VAL A 348 30.36 12.12 -11.88
C VAL A 348 31.88 12.28 -11.82
N GLU A 349 32.40 13.02 -10.84
CA GLU A 349 33.84 13.26 -10.67
C GLU A 349 34.61 11.97 -10.40
N ARG A 350 34.11 11.11 -9.49
CA ARG A 350 34.72 9.81 -9.19
C ARG A 350 34.71 8.88 -10.38
N PHE A 351 33.58 8.81 -11.08
CA PHE A 351 33.47 8.00 -12.29
C PHE A 351 34.43 8.50 -13.37
N ALA A 352 34.49 9.83 -13.60
CA ALA A 352 35.41 10.42 -14.56
C ALA A 352 36.89 10.18 -14.24
N ALA A 353 37.25 10.20 -12.95
CA ALA A 353 38.64 9.96 -12.48
C ALA A 353 39.03 8.48 -12.44
N SER A 354 38.08 7.56 -12.48
CA SER A 354 38.37 6.12 -12.45
C SER A 354 38.94 5.62 -13.79
N ALA A 355 39.64 4.50 -13.73
CA ALA A 355 40.04 3.80 -14.95
C ALA A 355 38.80 3.29 -15.72
N PRO A 356 38.82 3.24 -17.06
CA PRO A 356 37.73 2.64 -17.82
C PRO A 356 37.46 1.19 -17.37
N GLY A 357 36.17 0.90 -17.07
CA GLY A 357 35.76 -0.38 -16.50
C GLY A 357 36.05 -0.55 -15.00
N GLY A 358 36.54 0.49 -14.33
CA GLY A 358 36.85 0.48 -12.89
C GLY A 358 35.63 0.18 -12.02
N TYR A 359 34.43 0.64 -12.42
CA TYR A 359 33.18 0.28 -11.77
C TYR A 359 32.34 -0.67 -12.63
N GLN A 360 31.88 -1.76 -12.05
CA GLN A 360 30.99 -2.72 -12.70
C GLN A 360 29.53 -2.28 -12.66
N ALA A 361 29.14 -1.50 -11.65
CA ALA A 361 27.82 -0.89 -11.53
C ALA A 361 27.86 0.40 -10.70
N ILE A 362 26.86 1.25 -10.87
CA ILE A 362 26.62 2.46 -10.07
C ILE A 362 25.26 2.32 -9.43
N LEU A 363 25.16 2.46 -8.11
CA LEU A 363 23.91 2.59 -7.37
C LEU A 363 23.71 4.07 -7.07
N MET A 364 22.65 4.65 -7.61
CA MET A 364 22.43 6.08 -7.63
C MET A 364 21.12 6.44 -6.92
N ASP A 365 21.19 7.13 -5.78
CA ASP A 365 19.98 7.75 -5.24
C ASP A 365 19.41 8.78 -6.21
N VAL A 366 18.10 8.76 -6.35
CA VAL A 366 17.41 9.71 -7.25
C VAL A 366 17.32 11.10 -6.64
N MET A 367 17.04 11.19 -5.34
CA MET A 367 16.75 12.45 -4.65
C MET A 367 17.92 12.86 -3.77
N MET A 368 18.81 13.69 -4.29
CA MET A 368 19.99 14.18 -3.57
C MET A 368 20.18 15.68 -3.77
N PRO A 369 20.77 16.38 -2.79
CA PRO A 369 21.16 17.79 -2.93
C PRO A 369 22.30 17.97 -3.91
N VAL A 370 22.54 19.20 -4.35
CA VAL A 370 23.63 19.66 -5.25
C VAL A 370 23.43 19.21 -6.71
N MET A 371 23.24 17.93 -6.94
CA MET A 371 22.95 17.30 -8.23
C MET A 371 22.16 16.03 -7.97
N ASP A 372 20.98 15.93 -8.55
CA ASP A 372 20.13 14.76 -8.41
C ASP A 372 20.63 13.56 -9.23
N GLY A 373 20.09 12.36 -8.96
CA GLY A 373 20.53 11.14 -9.62
C GLY A 373 20.23 11.10 -11.11
N PHE A 374 19.18 11.78 -11.57
CA PHE A 374 18.88 11.87 -13.00
C PHE A 374 19.87 12.77 -13.74
N GLU A 375 20.23 13.91 -13.16
CA GLU A 375 21.26 14.81 -13.69
C GLU A 375 22.62 14.13 -13.71
N ALA A 376 22.99 13.46 -12.63
CA ALA A 376 24.24 12.72 -12.52
C ALA A 376 24.33 11.59 -13.56
N SER A 377 23.24 10.84 -13.75
CA SER A 377 23.18 9.77 -14.75
C SER A 377 23.41 10.32 -16.16
N ARG A 378 22.69 11.39 -16.55
CA ARG A 378 22.87 12.06 -17.85
C ARG A 378 24.30 12.58 -18.02
N ALA A 379 24.88 13.17 -16.99
CA ALA A 379 26.25 13.66 -17.01
C ALA A 379 27.26 12.53 -17.20
N ILE A 380 27.09 11.40 -16.50
CA ILE A 380 27.94 10.21 -16.69
C ILE A 380 27.83 9.68 -18.12
N ARG A 381 26.60 9.58 -18.67
CA ARG A 381 26.38 9.11 -20.05
C ARG A 381 26.99 10.04 -21.12
N ALA A 382 27.13 11.33 -20.81
CA ALA A 382 27.71 12.33 -21.70
C ALA A 382 29.24 12.41 -21.65
N LEU A 383 29.90 11.67 -20.75
CA LEU A 383 31.38 11.65 -20.68
C LEU A 383 31.97 10.98 -21.91
N ASP A 384 33.04 11.57 -22.46
CA ASP A 384 33.78 11.03 -23.59
C ASP A 384 34.75 9.91 -23.11
N ARG A 385 34.14 8.75 -22.80
CA ARG A 385 34.87 7.54 -22.38
C ARG A 385 34.09 6.28 -22.77
N PRO A 386 34.81 5.17 -23.08
CA PRO A 386 34.20 3.99 -23.71
C PRO A 386 33.17 3.26 -22.83
N ASP A 387 33.30 3.35 -21.50
CA ASP A 387 32.42 2.68 -20.54
C ASP A 387 31.26 3.56 -20.05
N ALA A 388 31.27 4.85 -20.37
CA ALA A 388 30.19 5.76 -19.92
C ALA A 388 28.78 5.37 -20.42
N ALA A 389 28.67 4.90 -21.65
CA ALA A 389 27.43 4.38 -22.21
C ALA A 389 27.01 3.01 -21.67
N ALA A 390 27.99 2.21 -21.25
CA ALA A 390 27.79 0.78 -20.95
C ALA A 390 27.75 0.45 -19.46
N VAL A 391 28.24 1.31 -18.54
CA VAL A 391 28.19 1.03 -17.10
C VAL A 391 26.72 0.96 -16.61
N PRO A 392 26.29 -0.12 -15.95
CA PRO A 392 24.97 -0.18 -15.39
C PRO A 392 24.78 0.87 -14.29
N ILE A 393 23.73 1.69 -14.41
CA ILE A 393 23.29 2.64 -13.38
C ILE A 393 21.93 2.18 -12.87
N LEU A 394 21.85 1.83 -11.60
CA LEU A 394 20.62 1.41 -10.94
C LEU A 394 20.14 2.54 -10.01
N ALA A 395 18.95 3.05 -10.27
CA ALA A 395 18.33 4.06 -9.42
C ALA A 395 17.95 3.44 -8.05
N MET A 396 18.24 4.12 -6.96
CA MET A 396 17.68 3.85 -5.64
C MET A 396 16.56 4.86 -5.38
N THR A 397 15.34 4.41 -5.15
CA THR A 397 14.17 5.30 -5.02
C THR A 397 13.24 4.86 -3.90
N ALA A 398 12.58 5.81 -3.24
CA ALA A 398 11.51 5.53 -2.29
C ALA A 398 10.18 5.17 -2.97
N GLN A 399 10.03 5.43 -4.28
CA GLN A 399 8.78 5.23 -5.01
C GLN A 399 8.96 4.24 -6.16
N ALA A 400 7.99 3.36 -6.32
CA ALA A 400 7.93 2.36 -7.39
C ALA A 400 7.03 2.78 -8.56
N SER A 401 6.76 4.09 -8.76
CA SER A 401 5.82 4.58 -9.79
C SER A 401 6.36 4.44 -11.21
N ASP A 402 5.47 4.27 -12.19
CA ASP A 402 5.81 4.20 -13.62
C ASP A 402 6.42 5.52 -14.15
N GLU A 403 6.01 6.66 -13.61
CA GLU A 403 6.62 7.96 -13.91
C GLU A 403 8.09 7.99 -13.53
N CYS A 404 8.42 7.42 -12.35
CA CYS A 404 9.81 7.27 -11.91
C CYS A 404 10.58 6.30 -12.84
N ALA A 405 9.95 5.21 -13.29
CA ALA A 405 10.57 4.27 -14.24
C ALA A 405 10.89 4.93 -15.58
N GLN A 406 9.95 5.71 -16.13
CA GLN A 406 10.16 6.47 -17.38
C GLN A 406 11.27 7.52 -17.24
N SER A 407 11.28 8.24 -16.12
CA SER A 407 12.31 9.24 -15.82
C SER A 407 13.69 8.61 -15.68
N CYS A 408 13.80 7.44 -15.01
CA CYS A 408 15.04 6.66 -14.93
C CYS A 408 15.53 6.27 -16.33
N HIS A 409 14.67 5.72 -17.16
CA HIS A 409 15.02 5.32 -18.52
C HIS A 409 15.46 6.52 -19.39
N GLN A 410 14.75 7.65 -19.31
CA GLN A 410 15.09 8.89 -20.03
C GLN A 410 16.44 9.47 -19.55
N ALA A 411 16.79 9.25 -18.28
CA ALA A 411 18.10 9.64 -17.74
C ALA A 411 19.22 8.66 -18.09
N GLY A 412 18.94 7.55 -18.80
CA GLY A 412 19.91 6.53 -19.19
C GLY A 412 20.25 5.56 -18.07
N MET A 413 19.38 5.38 -17.06
CA MET A 413 19.53 4.35 -16.03
C MET A 413 19.01 3.00 -16.54
N ASN A 414 19.60 1.90 -16.05
CA ASN A 414 19.36 0.53 -16.52
C ASN A 414 18.36 -0.25 -15.67
N GLY A 415 17.98 0.29 -14.52
CA GLY A 415 17.05 -0.35 -13.61
C GLY A 415 16.79 0.47 -12.36
N ARG A 416 15.91 -0.02 -11.50
CA ARG A 416 15.55 0.64 -10.24
C ARG A 416 15.54 -0.34 -9.06
N LEU A 417 15.86 0.16 -7.90
CA LEU A 417 15.83 -0.51 -6.60
C LEU A 417 14.97 0.33 -5.66
N VAL A 418 13.95 -0.26 -5.07
CA VAL A 418 13.06 0.43 -4.13
C VAL A 418 13.66 0.35 -2.73
N LYS A 419 13.75 1.48 -2.05
CA LYS A 419 14.14 1.56 -0.63
C LYS A 419 12.97 1.11 0.27
N PRO A 420 13.22 0.37 1.37
CA PRO A 420 14.52 -0.06 1.88
C PRO A 420 15.15 -1.18 1.04
N LEU A 421 16.47 -1.13 0.90
CA LEU A 421 17.22 -2.12 0.11
C LEU A 421 17.24 -3.48 0.84
N ASP A 422 16.92 -4.55 0.10
CA ASP A 422 17.05 -5.93 0.56
C ASP A 422 18.33 -6.53 -0.04
N ALA A 423 19.22 -7.06 0.79
CA ALA A 423 20.54 -7.54 0.37
C ALA A 423 20.49 -8.60 -0.74
N LYS A 424 19.52 -9.52 -0.72
CA LYS A 424 19.37 -10.57 -1.74
C LYS A 424 18.88 -10.01 -3.07
N LYS A 425 17.87 -9.11 -3.00
CA LYS A 425 17.33 -8.43 -4.19
C LYS A 425 18.37 -7.50 -4.80
N LEU A 426 19.11 -6.77 -3.97
CA LEU A 426 20.20 -5.88 -4.36
C LEU A 426 21.26 -6.63 -5.20
N ALA A 427 21.80 -7.73 -4.66
CA ALA A 427 22.79 -8.54 -5.35
C ALA A 427 22.27 -9.13 -6.66
N LYS A 428 21.03 -9.59 -6.69
CA LYS A 428 20.38 -10.12 -7.90
C LYS A 428 20.26 -9.05 -8.98
N SER A 429 19.70 -7.88 -8.65
CA SER A 429 19.48 -6.79 -9.61
C SER A 429 20.80 -6.24 -10.19
N ILE A 430 21.84 -6.13 -9.37
CA ILE A 430 23.17 -5.70 -9.84
C ILE A 430 23.72 -6.69 -10.86
N ARG A 431 23.65 -8.00 -10.59
CA ARG A 431 24.16 -9.02 -11.52
C ARG A 431 23.37 -9.07 -12.82
N GLU A 432 22.05 -8.99 -12.75
CA GLU A 432 21.19 -8.93 -13.94
C GLU A 432 21.54 -7.72 -14.80
N ALA A 433 21.75 -6.54 -14.19
CA ALA A 433 22.14 -5.34 -14.90
C ALA A 433 23.55 -5.45 -15.53
N VAL A 434 24.50 -6.12 -14.86
CA VAL A 434 25.85 -6.34 -15.38
C VAL A 434 25.86 -7.39 -16.50
N GLN A 435 25.04 -8.46 -16.39
CA GLN A 435 24.91 -9.51 -17.42
C GLN A 435 24.19 -9.01 -18.69
N ASN A 436 23.19 -8.15 -18.55
CA ASN A 436 22.45 -7.57 -19.67
C ASN A 436 23.26 -6.49 -20.43
N LYS A 437 24.52 -6.29 -20.08
CA LYS A 437 25.47 -5.39 -20.72
C LYS A 437 25.98 -5.89 -22.09
N GLN A 438 25.61 -7.14 -22.46
CA GLN A 438 25.90 -7.72 -23.77
C GLN A 438 24.69 -7.50 -24.73
#